data_f7bacb0bb884963c83d9c1b292a5a0a6
#
_entry.id   f7bacb0bb884963c83d9c1b292a5a0a6
#
_cell.length_a   1.000
_cell.length_b   1.000
_cell.length_c   1.000
_cell.angle_alpha   90.00
_cell.angle_beta   90.00
_cell.angle_gamma   90.00
#
_symmetry.space_group_name_H-M   'P 1'
#
loop_
_entity.id
_entity.type
_entity.pdbx_description
1 polymer ?
#
loop_
_entity_poly.entity_id
_entity_poly.type
_entity_poly.pdbx_seq_one_letter_code
_entity_poly.pdbx_strand_id
1 'polypeptide(L)'
;MSLALATLLYEWRRYMAAVMALALSGLLVLAMTGVFIGIGKGFTAQIERSSADIIIMQPGAKTLFGGPSGVPRRFIPQVYNHPAVDEVQPFDMAGGTFQSVRDVDPTMSQADRAKMGAPKQNFVMTQIIDTNEGAVTIPTDYSEELVDALRQPYTVAIDETTLPKLGVKLGDKALYNGQTVTVAAVLSGYPSMMQPAIVMSRDTLRRVGQADTGPRVGPLMVKLADGSQPEIVSAQINAMGKGQWKAWTRDELAQANANAMFEEGILVIIIGGCVVLGVIIGVAITWQTLRGAIMANIKEFASLRALGVSMGSLRRIVLELSFWVGCVGVVAAITLTWLIGLLASANAVIIALPPILLIIVGGGLIAIAMLSGLLSLGILRKSQPADLLR
;
A
#
# COMPACT_ATOMS: atom_id res chain seq x y z
N MET A 1 -8.51 5.91 -40.66
CA MET A 1 -7.88 4.83 -39.87
C MET A 1 -6.45 4.70 -40.37
N SER A 2 -5.47 4.65 -39.46
CA SER A 2 -4.08 4.43 -39.87
C SER A 2 -3.88 2.99 -40.36
N LEU A 3 -2.96 2.79 -41.30
CA LEU A 3 -2.63 1.48 -41.84
C LEU A 3 -2.21 0.52 -40.72
N ALA A 4 -1.47 1.02 -39.73
CA ALA A 4 -0.99 0.27 -38.57
C ALA A 4 -2.13 -0.27 -37.70
N LEU A 5 -3.17 0.54 -37.45
CA LEU A 5 -4.34 0.13 -36.68
C LEU A 5 -5.17 -0.94 -37.41
N ALA A 6 -5.35 -0.77 -38.74
CA ALA A 6 -6.05 -1.74 -39.56
C ALA A 6 -5.31 -3.11 -39.57
N THR A 7 -3.98 -3.08 -39.68
CA THR A 7 -3.15 -4.30 -39.61
C THR A 7 -3.25 -4.97 -38.24
N LEU A 8 -3.23 -4.20 -37.16
CA LEU A 8 -3.37 -4.74 -35.80
C LEU A 8 -4.72 -5.45 -35.60
N LEU A 9 -5.81 -4.85 -36.08
CA LEU A 9 -7.17 -5.42 -35.97
C LEU A 9 -7.34 -6.67 -36.84
N TYR A 10 -6.76 -6.69 -38.03
CA TYR A 10 -6.86 -7.83 -38.95
C TYR A 10 -5.99 -9.01 -38.52
N GLU A 11 -4.74 -8.76 -38.07
CA GLU A 11 -3.79 -9.77 -37.67
C GLU A 11 -3.63 -9.88 -36.13
N TRP A 12 -4.68 -9.57 -35.35
CA TRP A 12 -4.64 -9.48 -33.89
C TRP A 12 -4.00 -10.69 -33.21
N ARG A 13 -4.19 -11.91 -33.78
CA ARG A 13 -3.62 -13.15 -33.24
C ARG A 13 -2.08 -13.15 -33.21
N ARG A 14 -1.43 -12.44 -34.12
CA ARG A 14 0.04 -12.34 -34.17
C ARG A 14 0.59 -11.42 -33.08
N TYR A 15 -0.15 -10.32 -32.80
CA TYR A 15 0.28 -9.33 -31.83
C TYR A 15 -0.19 -9.66 -30.42
N MET A 16 -1.10 -10.62 -30.25
CA MET A 16 -1.68 -11.00 -28.97
C MET A 16 -0.60 -11.42 -27.95
N ALA A 17 0.45 -12.14 -28.39
CA ALA A 17 1.55 -12.53 -27.51
C ALA A 17 2.34 -11.32 -26.98
N ALA A 18 2.56 -10.28 -27.81
CA ALA A 18 3.20 -9.04 -27.36
C ALA A 18 2.30 -8.26 -26.40
N VAL A 19 1.00 -8.16 -26.72
CA VAL A 19 0.02 -7.51 -25.83
C VAL A 19 -0.06 -8.22 -24.49
N MET A 20 -0.14 -9.55 -24.47
CA MET A 20 -0.15 -10.33 -23.24
C MET A 20 1.14 -10.20 -22.44
N ALA A 21 2.29 -10.17 -23.09
CA ALA A 21 3.57 -9.96 -22.42
C ALA A 21 3.64 -8.59 -21.75
N LEU A 22 3.21 -7.52 -22.44
CA LEU A 22 3.13 -6.19 -21.88
C LEU A 22 2.08 -6.09 -20.78
N ALA A 23 0.93 -6.75 -20.94
CA ALA A 23 -0.12 -6.79 -19.94
C ALA A 23 0.35 -7.47 -18.64
N LEU A 24 1.01 -8.62 -18.74
CA LEU A 24 1.55 -9.35 -17.58
C LEU A 24 2.72 -8.61 -16.93
N SER A 25 3.63 -8.05 -17.75
CA SER A 25 4.71 -7.20 -17.24
C SER A 25 4.16 -5.97 -16.51
N GLY A 26 3.20 -5.28 -17.11
CA GLY A 26 2.53 -4.12 -16.49
C GLY A 26 1.75 -4.49 -15.24
N LEU A 27 1.04 -5.61 -15.26
CA LEU A 27 0.36 -6.16 -14.09
C LEU A 27 1.34 -6.37 -12.93
N LEU A 28 2.48 -7.01 -13.18
CA LEU A 28 3.48 -7.30 -12.15
C LEU A 28 4.04 -5.99 -11.56
N VAL A 29 4.37 -5.03 -12.41
CA VAL A 29 4.88 -3.72 -11.97
C VAL A 29 3.82 -2.95 -11.18
N LEU A 30 2.59 -2.84 -11.72
CA LEU A 30 1.50 -2.11 -11.08
C LEU A 30 1.06 -2.77 -9.76
N ALA A 31 0.93 -4.10 -9.74
CA ALA A 31 0.51 -4.82 -8.54
C ALA A 31 1.56 -4.70 -7.43
N MET A 32 2.85 -4.95 -7.72
CA MET A 32 3.91 -4.87 -6.72
C MET A 32 4.09 -3.45 -6.19
N THR A 33 4.13 -2.45 -7.08
CA THR A 33 4.24 -1.05 -6.65
C THR A 33 2.96 -0.59 -5.93
N GLY A 34 1.79 -1.02 -6.38
CA GLY A 34 0.51 -0.69 -5.75
C GLY A 34 0.36 -1.29 -4.35
N VAL A 35 0.80 -2.52 -4.13
CA VAL A 35 0.88 -3.14 -2.79
C VAL A 35 1.84 -2.35 -1.90
N PHE A 36 3.03 -2.00 -2.41
CA PHE A 36 4.01 -1.21 -1.64
C PHE A 36 3.45 0.15 -1.19
N ILE A 37 2.78 0.87 -2.10
CA ILE A 37 2.13 2.16 -1.77
C ILE A 37 0.99 1.92 -0.78
N GLY A 38 0.22 0.83 -0.92
CA GLY A 38 -0.86 0.46 0.00
C GLY A 38 -0.34 0.19 1.42
N ILE A 39 0.77 -0.53 1.55
CA ILE A 39 1.46 -0.75 2.83
C ILE A 39 1.89 0.60 3.43
N GLY A 40 2.54 1.44 2.62
CA GLY A 40 2.98 2.77 3.04
C GLY A 40 1.86 3.63 3.61
N LYS A 41 0.73 3.70 2.90
CA LYS A 41 -0.46 4.43 3.37
C LYS A 41 -0.99 3.90 4.70
N GLY A 42 -0.96 2.58 4.93
CA GLY A 42 -1.38 2.01 6.21
C GLY A 42 -0.49 2.47 7.38
N PHE A 43 0.81 2.59 7.16
CA PHE A 43 1.74 3.06 8.19
C PHE A 43 1.70 4.58 8.42
N THR A 44 1.43 5.37 7.39
CA THR A 44 1.37 6.83 7.51
C THR A 44 0.02 7.34 8.00
N ALA A 45 -1.06 6.59 7.78
CA ALA A 45 -2.41 7.00 8.16
C ALA A 45 -2.54 7.39 9.64
N GLN A 46 -1.88 6.66 10.54
CA GLN A 46 -1.88 6.96 11.97
C GLN A 46 -1.17 8.28 12.31
N ILE A 47 -0.16 8.65 11.54
CA ILE A 47 0.58 9.90 11.72
C ILE A 47 -0.20 11.06 11.11
N GLU A 48 -0.61 10.91 9.85
CA GLU A 48 -1.28 11.96 9.08
C GLU A 48 -2.63 12.37 9.68
N ARG A 49 -3.36 11.39 10.27
CA ARG A 49 -4.66 11.61 10.90
C ARG A 49 -4.59 11.86 12.40
N SER A 50 -3.38 11.91 12.97
CA SER A 50 -3.20 12.20 14.39
C SER A 50 -3.70 13.59 14.73
N SER A 51 -4.37 13.73 15.89
CA SER A 51 -4.71 15.02 16.48
C SER A 51 -3.51 15.73 17.12
N ALA A 52 -2.37 15.04 17.24
CA ALA A 52 -1.16 15.61 17.79
C ALA A 52 -0.46 16.54 16.78
N ASP A 53 0.01 17.68 17.24
CA ASP A 53 0.85 18.60 16.47
C ASP A 53 2.30 18.14 16.47
N ILE A 54 2.75 17.57 17.61
CA ILE A 54 4.10 17.08 17.82
C ILE A 54 4.05 15.65 18.37
N ILE A 55 4.94 14.79 17.85
CA ILE A 55 5.09 13.41 18.31
C ILE A 55 6.52 13.23 18.82
N ILE A 56 6.67 12.80 20.09
CA ILE A 56 7.96 12.64 20.72
C ILE A 56 8.29 11.15 20.83
N MET A 57 9.44 10.78 20.30
CA MET A 57 9.93 9.40 20.27
C MET A 57 11.34 9.28 20.78
N GLN A 58 11.80 8.05 20.93
CA GLN A 58 13.21 7.76 21.23
C GLN A 58 14.12 8.32 20.12
N PRO A 59 15.33 8.79 20.47
CA PRO A 59 16.30 9.25 19.47
C PRO A 59 16.58 8.17 18.42
N GLY A 60 16.55 8.56 17.15
CA GLY A 60 16.74 7.65 16.01
C GLY A 60 15.49 6.92 15.54
N ALA A 61 14.39 6.94 16.29
CA ALA A 61 13.11 6.40 15.80
C ALA A 61 12.54 7.29 14.70
N LYS A 62 12.21 6.69 13.54
CA LYS A 62 11.60 7.35 12.38
C LYS A 62 10.20 6.82 12.08
N THR A 63 9.76 5.77 12.80
CA THR A 63 8.48 5.10 12.58
C THR A 63 7.74 4.92 13.89
N LEU A 64 6.42 5.03 13.88
CA LEU A 64 5.58 4.72 15.05
C LEU A 64 5.56 3.22 15.35
N PHE A 65 5.67 2.39 14.31
CA PHE A 65 5.57 0.94 14.37
C PHE A 65 6.87 0.29 13.90
N GLY A 66 7.21 -0.86 14.49
CA GLY A 66 8.33 -1.68 14.00
C GLY A 66 9.70 -1.37 14.62
N GLY A 67 9.77 -0.48 15.60
CA GLY A 67 11.02 -0.16 16.28
C GLY A 67 10.82 0.33 17.71
N PRO A 68 11.90 0.58 18.48
CA PRO A 68 11.83 1.14 19.83
C PRO A 68 11.45 2.62 19.74
N SER A 69 10.13 2.90 19.60
CA SER A 69 9.60 4.27 19.53
C SER A 69 9.28 4.87 20.90
N GLY A 70 9.10 4.02 21.93
CA GLY A 70 8.68 4.41 23.27
C GLY A 70 9.73 5.19 24.05
N VAL A 71 9.26 6.04 24.95
CA VAL A 71 10.07 6.95 25.78
C VAL A 71 9.88 6.67 27.27
N PRO A 72 10.83 7.07 28.14
CA PRO A 72 10.64 7.01 29.58
C PRO A 72 9.45 7.85 30.05
N ARG A 73 8.59 7.26 30.89
CA ARG A 73 7.38 7.94 31.44
C ARG A 73 7.70 9.27 32.14
N ARG A 74 8.89 9.41 32.73
CA ARG A 74 9.36 10.64 33.39
C ARG A 74 9.46 11.85 32.45
N PHE A 75 9.40 11.65 31.13
CA PHE A 75 9.42 12.76 30.17
C PHE A 75 8.08 13.45 30.01
N ILE A 76 6.96 12.80 30.34
CA ILE A 76 5.64 13.38 30.26
C ILE A 76 5.55 14.72 31.01
N PRO A 77 5.86 14.81 32.32
CA PRO A 77 5.79 16.08 33.03
C PRO A 77 6.81 17.11 32.54
N GLN A 78 7.96 16.68 32.00
CA GLN A 78 8.96 17.60 31.46
C GLN A 78 8.44 18.30 30.19
N VAL A 79 7.78 17.56 29.31
CA VAL A 79 7.20 18.11 28.09
C VAL A 79 5.96 18.96 28.41
N TYR A 80 5.13 18.50 29.35
CA TYR A 80 3.92 19.21 29.77
C TYR A 80 4.21 20.59 30.40
N ASN A 81 5.38 20.77 31.03
CA ASN A 81 5.80 22.06 31.60
C ASN A 81 6.14 23.13 30.53
N HIS A 82 6.16 22.80 29.25
CA HIS A 82 6.41 23.77 28.19
C HIS A 82 5.15 24.65 27.98
N PRO A 83 5.27 26.01 27.99
CA PRO A 83 4.10 26.91 28.02
C PRO A 83 3.19 26.83 26.78
N ALA A 84 3.70 26.34 25.66
CA ALA A 84 2.93 26.15 24.43
C ALA A 84 2.27 24.77 24.35
N VAL A 85 2.39 23.91 25.35
CA VAL A 85 1.83 22.56 25.35
C VAL A 85 0.51 22.56 26.13
N ASP A 86 -0.55 22.15 25.48
CA ASP A 86 -1.89 22.02 26.05
C ASP A 86 -2.12 20.63 26.64
N GLU A 87 -1.80 19.58 25.88
CA GLU A 87 -2.00 18.19 26.30
C GLU A 87 -0.80 17.31 25.89
N VAL A 88 -0.46 16.34 26.73
CA VAL A 88 0.53 15.29 26.45
C VAL A 88 -0.02 13.94 26.89
N GLN A 89 -0.21 13.03 25.97
CA GLN A 89 -0.62 11.65 26.25
C GLN A 89 0.25 10.64 25.52
N PRO A 90 0.55 9.50 26.15
CA PRO A 90 1.26 8.44 25.47
C PRO A 90 0.36 7.68 24.51
N PHE A 91 0.84 7.46 23.31
CA PHE A 91 0.23 6.55 22.34
C PHE A 91 0.74 5.12 22.58
N ASP A 92 0.08 4.46 23.52
CA ASP A 92 0.48 3.12 23.93
C ASP A 92 -0.05 2.06 22.95
N MET A 93 0.72 0.99 22.82
CA MET A 93 0.34 -0.20 22.06
C MET A 93 0.54 -1.43 22.93
N ALA A 94 -0.38 -2.37 22.83
CA ALA A 94 -0.31 -3.66 23.50
C ALA A 94 -0.43 -4.79 22.47
N GLY A 95 0.25 -5.90 22.73
CA GLY A 95 0.04 -7.13 21.98
C GLY A 95 -0.91 -8.05 22.72
N GLY A 96 -1.78 -8.73 21.98
CA GLY A 96 -2.71 -9.68 22.60
C GLY A 96 -3.18 -10.76 21.64
N THR A 97 -3.72 -11.81 22.21
CA THR A 97 -4.37 -12.88 21.45
C THR A 97 -5.85 -12.57 21.30
N PHE A 98 -6.32 -12.49 20.07
CA PHE A 98 -7.71 -12.27 19.74
C PHE A 98 -8.31 -13.54 19.14
N GLN A 99 -9.42 -14.02 19.70
CA GLN A 99 -10.10 -15.21 19.25
C GLN A 99 -11.58 -14.91 19.01
N SER A 100 -12.07 -15.23 17.79
CA SER A 100 -13.49 -15.11 17.49
C SER A 100 -14.30 -16.09 18.36
N VAL A 101 -15.34 -15.59 19.02
CA VAL A 101 -16.33 -16.42 19.70
C VAL A 101 -17.48 -16.67 18.74
N ARG A 102 -17.93 -17.90 18.66
CA ARG A 102 -19.10 -18.24 17.89
C ARG A 102 -20.29 -18.37 18.83
N ASP A 103 -21.33 -17.65 18.52
CA ASP A 103 -22.64 -17.89 19.13
C ASP A 103 -23.16 -19.19 18.52
N VAL A 104 -22.87 -20.31 19.20
CA VAL A 104 -23.43 -21.62 18.85
C VAL A 104 -24.80 -21.67 19.47
N ASP A 105 -25.83 -21.39 18.67
CA ASP A 105 -27.20 -21.65 19.10
C ASP A 105 -27.30 -23.11 19.59
N PRO A 106 -27.74 -23.35 20.82
CA PRO A 106 -27.89 -24.70 21.38
C PRO A 106 -28.74 -25.65 20.51
N THR A 107 -29.63 -25.07 19.69
CA THR A 107 -30.52 -25.80 18.78
C THR A 107 -29.88 -26.20 17.45
N MET A 108 -28.69 -25.71 17.13
CA MET A 108 -27.98 -26.03 15.87
C MET A 108 -27.60 -27.52 15.80
N SER A 109 -27.82 -28.12 14.62
CA SER A 109 -27.40 -29.46 14.33
C SER A 109 -25.88 -29.62 14.35
N GLN A 110 -25.40 -30.82 14.67
CA GLN A 110 -23.96 -31.14 14.67
C GLN A 110 -23.31 -30.91 13.29
N ALA A 111 -24.07 -31.12 12.20
CA ALA A 111 -23.62 -30.88 10.83
C ALA A 111 -23.43 -29.40 10.52
N ASP A 112 -24.29 -28.52 11.05
CA ASP A 112 -24.17 -27.09 10.87
C ASP A 112 -23.05 -26.48 11.72
N ARG A 113 -22.84 -27.02 12.93
CA ARG A 113 -21.68 -26.69 13.77
C ARG A 113 -20.35 -27.03 13.07
N ALA A 114 -20.29 -28.18 12.40
CA ALA A 114 -19.10 -28.61 11.65
C ALA A 114 -18.80 -27.69 10.43
N LYS A 115 -19.84 -27.15 9.77
CA LYS A 115 -19.70 -26.22 8.66
C LYS A 115 -19.18 -24.83 9.10
N MET A 116 -19.34 -24.46 10.35
CA MET A 116 -18.89 -23.17 10.87
C MET A 116 -17.35 -23.04 10.97
N GLY A 117 -16.56 -24.11 10.73
CA GLY A 117 -15.09 -24.16 10.80
C GLY A 117 -14.55 -23.88 12.23
N ALA A 118 -13.26 -23.91 12.50
CA ALA A 118 -12.67 -23.60 13.81
C ALA A 118 -12.69 -22.09 14.14
N PRO A 119 -12.79 -21.68 15.43
CA PRO A 119 -12.60 -20.29 15.82
C PRO A 119 -11.25 -19.78 15.31
N LYS A 120 -11.25 -18.56 14.73
CA LYS A 120 -9.99 -17.95 14.30
C LYS A 120 -9.30 -17.33 15.51
N GLN A 121 -8.05 -17.70 15.71
CA GLN A 121 -7.19 -17.12 16.72
C GLN A 121 -6.01 -16.43 16.05
N ASN A 122 -5.81 -15.17 16.36
CA ASN A 122 -4.74 -14.37 15.81
C ASN A 122 -4.07 -13.54 16.89
N PHE A 123 -2.77 -13.31 16.74
CA PHE A 123 -2.10 -12.28 17.51
C PHE A 123 -2.45 -10.91 16.90
N VAL A 124 -2.88 -9.96 17.72
CA VAL A 124 -3.28 -8.62 17.29
C VAL A 124 -2.44 -7.55 17.98
N MET A 125 -2.18 -6.48 17.25
CA MET A 125 -1.67 -5.24 17.83
C MET A 125 -2.84 -4.37 18.27
N THR A 126 -2.85 -3.99 19.53
CA THR A 126 -3.89 -3.16 20.10
C THR A 126 -3.38 -1.73 20.24
N GLN A 127 -4.03 -0.81 19.58
CA GLN A 127 -3.81 0.63 19.72
C GLN A 127 -4.70 1.15 20.84
N ILE A 128 -4.14 1.95 21.73
CA ILE A 128 -4.81 2.43 22.92
C ILE A 128 -5.06 3.91 22.80
N ILE A 129 -6.33 4.28 22.87
CA ILE A 129 -6.75 5.68 22.87
C ILE A 129 -7.36 6.06 24.21
N ASP A 130 -7.27 7.34 24.54
CA ASP A 130 -8.03 7.95 25.60
C ASP A 130 -9.35 8.48 25.01
N THR A 131 -10.48 8.21 25.67
CA THR A 131 -11.81 8.54 25.16
C THR A 131 -12.40 9.80 25.78
N ASN A 132 -11.58 10.60 26.46
CA ASN A 132 -11.98 11.93 26.93
C ASN A 132 -12.24 12.83 25.71
N GLU A 133 -13.14 13.80 25.88
CA GLU A 133 -13.45 14.76 24.82
C GLU A 133 -12.21 15.53 24.40
N GLY A 134 -11.92 15.52 23.11
CA GLY A 134 -10.76 16.21 22.53
C GLY A 134 -9.40 15.60 22.83
N ALA A 135 -9.34 14.38 23.40
CA ALA A 135 -8.05 13.74 23.74
C ALA A 135 -7.13 13.61 22.51
N VAL A 136 -5.86 13.98 22.68
CA VAL A 136 -4.84 14.02 21.62
C VAL A 136 -4.56 12.65 20.98
N THR A 137 -4.93 11.56 21.64
CA THR A 137 -4.79 10.20 21.11
C THR A 137 -5.91 9.77 20.16
N ILE A 138 -6.98 10.57 20.03
CA ILE A 138 -8.08 10.31 19.11
C ILE A 138 -7.70 10.84 17.72
N PRO A 139 -7.68 10.01 16.68
CA PRO A 139 -7.48 10.48 15.30
C PRO A 139 -8.58 11.47 14.87
N THR A 140 -8.22 12.41 14.00
CA THR A 140 -9.08 13.51 13.55
C THR A 140 -10.31 13.06 12.74
N ASP A 141 -10.26 11.85 12.18
CA ASP A 141 -11.33 11.25 11.37
C ASP A 141 -12.24 10.30 12.14
N TYR A 142 -12.04 10.14 13.46
CA TYR A 142 -12.96 9.35 14.28
C TYR A 142 -14.22 10.16 14.57
N SER A 143 -15.38 9.57 14.27
CA SER A 143 -16.67 10.17 14.63
C SER A 143 -16.92 10.09 16.13
N GLU A 144 -17.74 11.02 16.64
CA GLU A 144 -18.16 11.00 18.05
C GLU A 144 -18.85 9.68 18.41
N GLU A 145 -19.68 9.14 17.53
CA GLU A 145 -20.36 7.85 17.73
C GLU A 145 -19.37 6.69 17.93
N LEU A 146 -18.24 6.70 17.17
CA LEU A 146 -17.19 5.70 17.32
C LEU A 146 -16.47 5.84 18.66
N VAL A 147 -16.15 7.06 19.06
CA VAL A 147 -15.50 7.33 20.35
C VAL A 147 -16.44 6.96 21.50
N ASP A 148 -17.74 7.27 21.39
CA ASP A 148 -18.76 6.90 22.39
C ASP A 148 -18.92 5.37 22.50
N ALA A 149 -18.87 4.65 21.39
CA ALA A 149 -18.87 3.21 21.42
C ALA A 149 -17.64 2.63 22.17
N LEU A 150 -16.48 3.29 22.05
CA LEU A 150 -15.25 2.89 22.75
C LEU A 150 -15.18 3.38 24.21
N ARG A 151 -16.03 4.31 24.63
CA ARG A 151 -16.20 4.67 26.05
C ARG A 151 -16.83 3.55 26.86
N GLN A 152 -17.61 2.68 26.20
CA GLN A 152 -18.18 1.52 26.88
C GLN A 152 -17.07 0.52 27.23
N PRO A 153 -17.13 -0.09 28.43
CA PRO A 153 -16.13 -1.07 28.85
C PRO A 153 -16.20 -2.32 28.00
N TYR A 154 -15.07 -2.97 27.81
CA TYR A 154 -14.92 -4.20 27.01
C TYR A 154 -15.34 -4.07 25.55
N THR A 155 -15.18 -2.88 24.97
CA THR A 155 -15.43 -2.63 23.56
C THR A 155 -14.15 -2.45 22.78
N VAL A 156 -14.18 -2.84 21.50
CA VAL A 156 -13.08 -2.66 20.56
C VAL A 156 -13.61 -2.15 19.23
N ALA A 157 -12.79 -1.38 18.52
CA ALA A 157 -13.02 -1.03 17.12
C ALA A 157 -12.02 -1.77 16.24
N ILE A 158 -12.44 -2.17 15.06
CA ILE A 158 -11.65 -2.98 14.12
C ILE A 158 -11.81 -2.38 12.72
N ASP A 159 -10.69 -2.26 11.99
CA ASP A 159 -10.75 -1.80 10.60
C ASP A 159 -11.47 -2.81 9.69
N GLU A 160 -12.25 -2.31 8.74
CA GLU A 160 -13.04 -3.11 7.81
C GLU A 160 -12.22 -4.19 7.08
N THR A 161 -10.95 -3.90 6.77
CA THR A 161 -10.04 -4.83 6.11
C THR A 161 -9.54 -5.93 7.05
N THR A 162 -9.66 -5.74 8.35
CA THR A 162 -9.19 -6.67 9.40
C THR A 162 -10.31 -7.62 9.86
N LEU A 163 -11.57 -7.22 9.78
CA LEU A 163 -12.73 -8.04 10.19
C LEU A 163 -12.71 -9.46 9.58
N PRO A 164 -12.51 -9.65 8.26
CA PRO A 164 -12.48 -11.00 7.67
C PRO A 164 -11.31 -11.85 8.17
N LYS A 165 -10.15 -11.23 8.47
CA LYS A 165 -8.97 -11.91 9.01
C LYS A 165 -9.26 -12.48 10.39
N LEU A 166 -9.93 -11.70 11.23
CA LEU A 166 -10.31 -12.08 12.58
C LEU A 166 -11.57 -12.96 12.62
N GLY A 167 -12.36 -12.98 11.53
CA GLY A 167 -13.59 -13.77 11.44
C GLY A 167 -14.71 -13.25 12.33
N VAL A 168 -14.81 -11.94 12.49
CA VAL A 168 -15.82 -11.23 13.28
C VAL A 168 -16.51 -10.15 12.47
N LYS A 169 -17.67 -9.71 12.94
CA LYS A 169 -18.48 -8.61 12.38
C LYS A 169 -18.79 -7.61 13.48
N LEU A 170 -19.33 -6.46 13.08
CA LEU A 170 -19.87 -5.47 14.03
C LEU A 170 -20.92 -6.14 14.94
N GLY A 171 -20.81 -5.92 16.23
CA GLY A 171 -21.67 -6.49 17.27
C GLY A 171 -21.24 -7.86 17.81
N ASP A 172 -20.31 -8.54 17.14
CA ASP A 172 -19.85 -9.85 17.58
C ASP A 172 -19.04 -9.77 18.89
N LYS A 173 -19.11 -10.83 19.67
CA LYS A 173 -18.26 -11.04 20.84
C LYS A 173 -16.99 -11.79 20.43
N ALA A 174 -15.88 -11.44 21.06
CA ALA A 174 -14.58 -12.10 20.87
C ALA A 174 -13.86 -12.22 22.22
N LEU A 175 -12.84 -13.05 22.28
CA LEU A 175 -11.96 -13.14 23.44
C LEU A 175 -10.66 -12.40 23.13
N TYR A 176 -10.31 -11.44 23.97
CA TYR A 176 -9.02 -10.78 23.96
C TYR A 176 -8.25 -11.19 25.22
N ASN A 177 -7.16 -11.91 25.07
CA ASN A 177 -6.40 -12.51 26.18
C ASN A 177 -7.29 -13.26 27.19
N GLY A 178 -8.31 -13.97 26.70
CA GLY A 178 -9.25 -14.72 27.53
C GLY A 178 -10.42 -13.90 28.13
N GLN A 179 -10.44 -12.58 27.98
CA GLN A 179 -11.52 -11.71 28.39
C GLN A 179 -12.47 -11.39 27.22
N THR A 180 -13.77 -11.45 27.48
CA THR A 180 -14.78 -11.17 26.46
C THR A 180 -14.80 -9.67 26.13
N VAL A 181 -14.65 -9.35 24.84
CA VAL A 181 -14.80 -8.00 24.29
C VAL A 181 -15.85 -8.01 23.18
N THR A 182 -16.46 -6.86 22.91
CA THR A 182 -17.48 -6.71 21.87
C THR A 182 -16.92 -5.79 20.76
N VAL A 183 -17.10 -6.16 19.52
CA VAL A 183 -16.77 -5.31 18.36
C VAL A 183 -17.85 -4.24 18.26
N ALA A 184 -17.60 -3.07 18.83
CA ALA A 184 -18.58 -1.99 18.95
C ALA A 184 -18.54 -0.99 17.79
N ALA A 185 -17.42 -0.93 17.05
CA ALA A 185 -17.28 -0.01 15.94
C ALA A 185 -16.39 -0.59 14.83
N VAL A 186 -16.58 -0.10 13.60
CA VAL A 186 -15.76 -0.43 12.43
C VAL A 186 -15.04 0.83 11.97
N LEU A 187 -13.74 0.71 11.80
CA LEU A 187 -12.86 1.76 11.27
C LEU A 187 -12.73 1.60 9.76
N SER A 188 -12.48 2.69 9.06
CA SER A 188 -12.15 2.68 7.63
C SER A 188 -10.87 3.46 7.36
N GLY A 189 -10.01 2.88 6.52
CA GLY A 189 -8.78 3.53 6.09
C GLY A 189 -7.57 3.36 7.01
N TYR A 190 -7.60 2.36 7.90
CA TYR A 190 -6.48 1.93 8.75
C TYR A 190 -6.05 0.49 8.45
N PRO A 191 -5.71 0.19 7.19
CA PRO A 191 -5.41 -1.17 6.79
C PRO A 191 -4.17 -1.69 7.51
N SER A 192 -4.28 -2.86 8.11
CA SER A 192 -3.18 -3.56 8.75
C SER A 192 -2.78 -4.79 7.94
N MET A 193 -1.63 -4.73 7.27
CA MET A 193 -1.18 -5.81 6.39
C MET A 193 -0.33 -6.85 7.10
N MET A 194 0.52 -6.45 8.04
CA MET A 194 1.45 -7.37 8.69
C MET A 194 0.78 -8.12 9.86
N GLN A 195 0.14 -7.41 10.75
CA GLN A 195 -0.58 -8.00 11.89
C GLN A 195 -1.93 -7.31 12.03
N PRO A 196 -3.01 -8.06 12.30
CA PRO A 196 -4.30 -7.46 12.57
C PRO A 196 -4.20 -6.43 13.70
N ALA A 197 -4.75 -5.25 13.50
CA ALA A 197 -4.78 -4.20 14.50
C ALA A 197 -6.23 -3.98 14.99
N ILE A 198 -6.36 -3.75 16.28
CA ILE A 198 -7.61 -3.36 16.93
C ILE A 198 -7.38 -2.09 17.75
N VAL A 199 -8.43 -1.34 17.98
CA VAL A 199 -8.39 -0.15 18.82
C VAL A 199 -9.27 -0.37 20.04
N MET A 200 -8.79 0.02 21.22
CA MET A 200 -9.58 0.01 22.44
C MET A 200 -9.25 1.21 23.31
N SER A 201 -10.17 1.52 24.23
CA SER A 201 -9.93 2.56 25.22
C SER A 201 -8.93 2.09 26.29
N ARG A 202 -8.20 3.05 26.86
CA ARG A 202 -7.29 2.80 28.00
C ARG A 202 -8.04 2.19 29.20
N ASP A 203 -9.30 2.52 29.40
CA ASP A 203 -10.13 1.92 30.46
C ASP A 203 -10.41 0.45 30.18
N THR A 204 -10.77 0.08 28.93
CA THR A 204 -10.94 -1.30 28.52
C THR A 204 -9.64 -2.09 28.71
N LEU A 205 -8.49 -1.53 28.30
CA LEU A 205 -7.19 -2.19 28.48
C LEU A 205 -6.90 -2.52 29.95
N ARG A 206 -7.19 -1.60 30.87
CA ARG A 206 -7.03 -1.82 32.30
C ARG A 206 -7.94 -2.93 32.80
N ARG A 207 -9.17 -2.97 32.33
CA ARG A 207 -10.18 -4.00 32.72
C ARG A 207 -9.84 -5.39 32.20
N VAL A 208 -9.20 -5.50 31.06
CA VAL A 208 -8.70 -6.79 30.53
C VAL A 208 -7.37 -7.22 31.18
N GLY A 209 -6.89 -6.49 32.19
CA GLY A 209 -5.73 -6.87 32.99
C GLY A 209 -4.38 -6.51 32.36
N GLN A 210 -4.36 -5.63 31.37
CA GLN A 210 -3.14 -5.19 30.67
C GLN A 210 -2.82 -3.71 30.94
N ALA A 211 -2.96 -3.23 32.18
CA ALA A 211 -2.53 -1.87 32.51
C ALA A 211 -1.04 -1.71 32.30
N ASP A 212 -0.63 -0.74 31.46
CA ASP A 212 0.77 -0.37 31.31
C ASP A 212 1.22 0.43 32.54
N THR A 213 1.96 -0.22 33.41
CA THR A 213 2.58 0.38 34.62
C THR A 213 4.08 0.49 34.50
N GLY A 214 4.64 0.17 33.34
CA GLY A 214 6.07 0.16 33.11
C GLY A 214 6.75 1.53 33.18
N PRO A 215 8.10 1.56 33.30
CA PRO A 215 8.88 2.79 33.31
C PRO A 215 8.94 3.50 31.96
N ARG A 216 8.52 2.83 30.89
CA ARG A 216 8.45 3.34 29.53
C ARG A 216 6.98 3.35 29.06
N VAL A 217 6.69 4.28 28.19
CA VAL A 217 5.40 4.45 27.53
C VAL A 217 5.61 4.51 26.02
N GLY A 218 4.55 4.44 25.24
CA GLY A 218 4.60 4.66 23.80
C GLY A 218 5.10 6.07 23.45
N PRO A 219 5.15 6.41 22.16
CA PRO A 219 5.40 7.77 21.69
C PRO A 219 4.48 8.76 22.39
N LEU A 220 4.97 9.95 22.74
CA LEU A 220 4.12 10.99 23.33
C LEU A 220 3.46 11.79 22.23
N MET A 221 2.16 11.82 22.24
CA MET A 221 1.32 12.70 21.42
C MET A 221 1.14 14.02 22.17
N VAL A 222 1.51 15.12 21.52
CA VAL A 222 1.48 16.46 22.11
C VAL A 222 0.55 17.33 21.28
N LYS A 223 -0.43 17.94 21.95
CA LYS A 223 -1.28 18.98 21.40
C LYS A 223 -0.76 20.32 21.89
N LEU A 224 -0.69 21.27 20.96
CA LEU A 224 -0.23 22.62 21.28
C LEU A 224 -1.42 23.55 21.57
N ALA A 225 -1.15 24.57 22.36
CA ALA A 225 -2.08 25.67 22.54
C ALA A 225 -2.30 26.44 21.22
N ASP A 226 -3.52 26.93 21.03
CA ASP A 226 -3.92 27.66 19.83
C ASP A 226 -2.95 28.80 19.47
N GLY A 227 -2.60 28.89 18.19
CA GLY A 227 -1.66 29.90 17.68
C GLY A 227 -0.18 29.57 17.82
N SER A 228 0.16 28.43 18.41
CA SER A 228 1.54 27.94 18.48
C SER A 228 2.02 27.41 17.12
N GLN A 229 3.31 27.59 16.80
CA GLN A 229 3.93 27.07 15.59
C GLN A 229 4.65 25.74 15.91
N PRO A 230 4.19 24.59 15.35
CA PRO A 230 4.74 23.28 15.68
C PRO A 230 6.24 23.16 15.44
N GLU A 231 6.77 23.79 14.38
CA GLU A 231 8.20 23.75 14.04
C GLU A 231 9.07 24.43 15.10
N ILE A 232 8.61 25.58 15.62
CA ILE A 232 9.34 26.33 16.67
C ILE A 232 9.28 25.55 17.98
N VAL A 233 8.09 25.09 18.36
CA VAL A 233 7.90 24.36 19.62
C VAL A 233 8.65 23.03 19.61
N SER A 234 8.64 22.28 18.48
CA SER A 234 9.39 21.03 18.36
C SER A 234 10.90 21.26 18.54
N ALA A 235 11.44 22.35 17.97
CA ALA A 235 12.85 22.72 18.14
C ALA A 235 13.17 23.06 19.62
N GLN A 236 12.29 23.77 20.32
CA GLN A 236 12.45 24.09 21.75
C GLN A 236 12.38 22.84 22.61
N ILE A 237 11.42 21.95 22.38
CA ILE A 237 11.31 20.66 23.09
C ILE A 237 12.54 19.80 22.81
N ASN A 238 13.06 19.77 21.60
CA ASN A 238 14.31 19.06 21.27
C ASN A 238 15.51 19.63 22.04
N ALA A 239 15.60 20.95 22.15
CA ALA A 239 16.67 21.59 22.94
C ALA A 239 16.58 21.23 24.43
N MET A 240 15.36 21.16 24.99
CA MET A 240 15.13 20.73 26.39
C MET A 240 15.57 19.27 26.61
N GLY A 241 15.36 18.42 25.61
CA GLY A 241 15.65 16.98 25.68
C GLY A 241 17.12 16.61 25.65
N LYS A 242 18.03 17.53 25.27
CA LYS A 242 19.47 17.28 25.18
C LYS A 242 19.86 15.95 24.53
N GLY A 243 19.10 15.55 23.49
CA GLY A 243 19.29 14.28 22.76
C GLY A 243 18.69 13.04 23.44
N GLN A 244 17.94 13.16 24.53
CA GLN A 244 17.28 12.02 25.18
C GLN A 244 15.99 11.60 24.46
N TRP A 245 15.40 12.49 23.66
CA TRP A 245 14.25 12.26 22.80
C TRP A 245 14.38 13.03 21.50
N LYS A 246 13.54 12.72 20.53
CA LYS A 246 13.34 13.50 19.31
C LYS A 246 11.87 13.88 19.22
N ALA A 247 11.57 15.16 19.24
CA ALA A 247 10.26 15.71 18.91
C ALA A 247 10.21 15.98 17.41
N TRP A 248 9.19 15.45 16.78
CA TRP A 248 8.89 15.58 15.36
C TRP A 248 7.61 16.36 15.21
N THR A 249 7.51 17.25 14.24
CA THR A 249 6.18 17.69 13.80
C THR A 249 5.50 16.55 13.05
N ARG A 250 4.18 16.59 12.93
CA ARG A 250 3.41 15.56 12.23
C ARG A 250 3.91 15.35 10.80
N ASP A 251 4.14 16.46 10.06
CA ASP A 251 4.59 16.41 8.66
C ASP A 251 6.04 15.91 8.52
N GLU A 252 6.94 16.35 9.41
CA GLU A 252 8.31 15.83 9.46
C GLU A 252 8.34 14.32 9.73
N LEU A 253 7.52 13.85 10.67
CA LEU A 253 7.45 12.42 10.97
C LEU A 253 6.85 11.62 9.82
N ALA A 254 5.80 12.12 9.18
CA ALA A 254 5.21 11.46 8.01
C ALA A 254 6.23 11.31 6.88
N GLN A 255 7.01 12.35 6.60
CA GLN A 255 8.09 12.28 5.61
C GLN A 255 9.24 11.36 6.05
N ALA A 256 9.66 11.43 7.32
CA ALA A 256 10.70 10.56 7.85
C ALA A 256 10.29 9.09 7.82
N ASN A 257 9.02 8.79 8.12
CA ASN A 257 8.45 7.44 8.07
C ASN A 257 8.41 6.92 6.61
N ALA A 258 7.97 7.75 5.67
CA ALA A 258 7.98 7.40 4.26
C ALA A 258 9.41 7.11 3.77
N ASN A 259 10.38 7.96 4.12
CA ASN A 259 11.78 7.78 3.73
C ASN A 259 12.39 6.53 4.38
N ALA A 260 12.08 6.25 5.65
CA ALA A 260 12.57 5.06 6.35
C ALA A 260 12.12 3.76 5.67
N MET A 261 10.91 3.73 5.12
CA MET A 261 10.43 2.58 4.34
C MET A 261 11.28 2.31 3.09
N PHE A 262 11.86 3.37 2.49
CA PHE A 262 12.78 3.23 1.36
C PHE A 262 14.21 2.88 1.80
N GLU A 263 14.66 3.38 2.97
CA GLU A 263 16.02 3.17 3.48
C GLU A 263 16.23 1.76 4.07
N GLU A 264 15.26 1.20 4.77
CA GLU A 264 15.32 -0.14 5.39
C GLU A 264 15.12 -1.32 4.41
N GLY A 265 15.26 -1.07 3.21
CA GLY A 265 15.67 -1.66 1.95
C GLY A 265 15.26 -3.06 1.57
N ILE A 266 14.89 -4.01 2.40
CA ILE A 266 14.60 -5.39 1.93
C ILE A 266 13.36 -5.43 1.05
N LEU A 267 12.29 -4.75 1.44
CA LEU A 267 11.07 -4.67 0.63
C LEU A 267 11.31 -3.94 -0.69
N VAL A 268 12.09 -2.85 -0.65
CA VAL A 268 12.44 -2.08 -1.85
C VAL A 268 13.30 -2.91 -2.81
N ILE A 269 14.24 -3.70 -2.29
CA ILE A 269 15.06 -4.59 -3.11
C ILE A 269 14.21 -5.68 -3.76
N ILE A 270 13.29 -6.31 -3.01
CA ILE A 270 12.40 -7.35 -3.53
C ILE A 270 11.47 -6.77 -4.61
N ILE A 271 10.81 -5.67 -4.31
CA ILE A 271 9.86 -5.01 -5.22
C ILE A 271 10.59 -4.47 -6.45
N GLY A 272 11.72 -3.79 -6.23
CA GLY A 272 12.58 -3.30 -7.30
C GLY A 272 13.09 -4.43 -8.20
N GLY A 273 13.49 -5.54 -7.62
CA GLY A 273 13.87 -6.75 -8.36
C GLY A 273 12.71 -7.30 -9.21
N CYS A 274 11.50 -7.38 -8.65
CA CYS A 274 10.30 -7.79 -9.40
C CYS A 274 9.99 -6.83 -10.55
N VAL A 275 10.11 -5.52 -10.34
CA VAL A 275 9.89 -4.50 -11.38
C VAL A 275 10.91 -4.66 -12.49
N VAL A 276 12.21 -4.80 -12.16
CA VAL A 276 13.28 -4.99 -13.15
C VAL A 276 13.06 -6.28 -13.96
N LEU A 277 12.74 -7.38 -13.30
CA LEU A 277 12.42 -8.65 -13.98
C LEU A 277 11.20 -8.50 -14.91
N GLY A 278 10.14 -7.83 -14.44
CA GLY A 278 8.96 -7.56 -15.25
C GLY A 278 9.31 -6.75 -16.52
N VAL A 279 10.13 -5.73 -16.39
CA VAL A 279 10.60 -4.91 -17.53
C VAL A 279 11.43 -5.76 -18.49
N ILE A 280 12.39 -6.56 -18.00
CA ILE A 280 13.23 -7.42 -18.85
C ILE A 280 12.36 -8.41 -19.63
N ILE A 281 11.42 -9.08 -18.96
CA ILE A 281 10.50 -10.04 -19.59
C ILE A 281 9.64 -9.32 -20.64
N GLY A 282 9.07 -8.16 -20.27
CA GLY A 282 8.26 -7.35 -21.18
C GLY A 282 9.02 -6.94 -22.43
N VAL A 283 10.25 -6.45 -22.30
CA VAL A 283 11.12 -6.08 -23.43
C VAL A 283 11.44 -7.30 -24.29
N ALA A 284 11.91 -8.40 -23.68
CA ALA A 284 12.36 -9.58 -24.40
C ALA A 284 11.23 -10.21 -25.24
N ILE A 285 10.06 -10.44 -24.63
CA ILE A 285 8.93 -11.08 -25.32
C ILE A 285 8.35 -10.14 -26.37
N THR A 286 8.19 -8.83 -26.06
CA THR A 286 7.66 -7.87 -27.04
C THR A 286 8.60 -7.73 -28.23
N TRP A 287 9.92 -7.63 -28.00
CA TRP A 287 10.92 -7.61 -29.07
C TRP A 287 10.86 -8.87 -29.92
N GLN A 288 10.83 -10.06 -29.31
CA GLN A 288 10.79 -11.34 -30.03
C GLN A 288 9.49 -11.47 -30.86
N THR A 289 8.35 -11.06 -30.31
CA THR A 289 7.06 -11.12 -31.01
C THR A 289 7.00 -10.14 -32.17
N LEU A 290 7.42 -8.89 -31.98
CA LEU A 290 7.46 -7.90 -33.06
C LEU A 290 8.45 -8.30 -34.14
N ARG A 291 9.59 -8.86 -33.76
CA ARG A 291 10.55 -9.43 -34.69
C ARG A 291 9.93 -10.55 -35.55
N GLY A 292 9.20 -11.48 -34.90
CA GLY A 292 8.50 -12.57 -35.60
C GLY A 292 7.43 -12.04 -36.58
N ALA A 293 6.67 -11.04 -36.18
CA ALA A 293 5.64 -10.40 -37.03
C ALA A 293 6.25 -9.70 -38.25
N ILE A 294 7.38 -9.00 -38.09
CA ILE A 294 8.10 -8.33 -39.16
C ILE A 294 8.70 -9.38 -40.12
N MET A 295 9.29 -10.46 -39.59
CA MET A 295 9.86 -11.54 -40.41
C MET A 295 8.78 -12.27 -41.21
N ALA A 296 7.58 -12.47 -40.66
CA ALA A 296 6.47 -13.10 -41.38
C ALA A 296 5.97 -12.24 -42.57
N ASN A 297 6.09 -10.92 -42.49
CA ASN A 297 5.67 -9.98 -43.53
C ASN A 297 6.85 -9.39 -44.32
N ILE A 298 8.03 -10.04 -44.25
CA ILE A 298 9.27 -9.51 -44.83
C ILE A 298 9.17 -9.30 -46.35
N LYS A 299 8.41 -10.18 -47.07
CA LYS A 299 8.17 -10.04 -48.51
C LYS A 299 7.36 -8.80 -48.85
N GLU A 300 6.39 -8.44 -48.04
CA GLU A 300 5.59 -7.23 -48.21
C GLU A 300 6.45 -5.98 -47.96
N PHE A 301 7.29 -5.99 -46.93
CA PHE A 301 8.24 -4.91 -46.65
C PHE A 301 9.29 -4.78 -47.77
N ALA A 302 9.72 -5.89 -48.37
CA ALA A 302 10.66 -5.90 -49.51
C ALA A 302 9.99 -5.33 -50.75
N SER A 303 8.72 -5.67 -51.06
CA SER A 303 8.00 -5.13 -52.22
C SER A 303 7.75 -3.61 -52.06
N LEU A 304 7.41 -3.13 -50.88
CA LEU A 304 7.28 -1.70 -50.59
C LEU A 304 8.61 -0.95 -50.82
N ARG A 305 9.75 -1.55 -50.43
CA ARG A 305 11.07 -1.00 -50.72
C ARG A 305 11.38 -0.96 -52.21
N ALA A 306 11.04 -2.02 -52.95
CA ALA A 306 11.21 -2.06 -54.41
C ALA A 306 10.39 -0.99 -55.13
N LEU A 307 9.22 -0.61 -54.56
CA LEU A 307 8.36 0.51 -55.00
C LEU A 307 8.87 1.89 -54.58
N GLY A 308 10.05 2.00 -53.91
CA GLY A 308 10.69 3.25 -53.56
C GLY A 308 10.31 3.83 -52.20
N VAL A 309 9.59 3.06 -51.33
CA VAL A 309 9.25 3.50 -49.97
C VAL A 309 10.54 3.63 -49.12
N SER A 310 10.76 4.79 -48.52
CA SER A 310 11.93 5.08 -47.71
C SER A 310 11.97 4.25 -46.42
N MET A 311 13.19 3.95 -45.91
CA MET A 311 13.34 3.32 -44.58
C MET A 311 12.75 4.16 -43.43
N GLY A 312 12.67 5.47 -43.61
CA GLY A 312 12.03 6.37 -42.64
C GLY A 312 10.51 6.12 -42.53
N SER A 313 9.86 5.90 -43.67
CA SER A 313 8.43 5.57 -43.72
C SER A 313 8.14 4.21 -43.11
N LEU A 314 8.96 3.20 -43.36
CA LEU A 314 8.85 1.88 -42.74
C LEU A 314 9.02 1.93 -41.21
N ARG A 315 9.99 2.73 -40.75
CA ARG A 315 10.16 2.97 -39.30
C ARG A 315 8.95 3.59 -38.66
N ARG A 316 8.32 4.57 -39.32
CA ARG A 316 7.11 5.23 -38.81
C ARG A 316 5.96 4.24 -38.71
N ILE A 317 5.75 3.36 -39.68
CA ILE A 317 4.71 2.33 -39.67
C ILE A 317 4.92 1.35 -38.48
N VAL A 318 6.17 0.88 -38.27
CA VAL A 318 6.48 -0.05 -37.17
C VAL A 318 6.38 0.64 -35.81
N LEU A 319 6.80 1.91 -35.70
CA LEU A 319 6.61 2.70 -34.46
C LEU A 319 5.14 2.90 -34.12
N GLU A 320 4.33 3.24 -35.12
CA GLU A 320 2.90 3.41 -34.94
C GLU A 320 2.23 2.10 -34.52
N LEU A 321 2.60 0.97 -35.13
CA LEU A 321 2.13 -0.34 -34.75
C LEU A 321 2.53 -0.69 -33.32
N SER A 322 3.80 -0.44 -32.96
CA SER A 322 4.31 -0.68 -31.60
C SER A 322 3.62 0.21 -30.57
N PHE A 323 3.30 1.46 -30.92
CA PHE A 323 2.53 2.36 -30.08
C PHE A 323 1.12 1.80 -29.79
N TRP A 324 0.41 1.33 -30.80
CA TRP A 324 -0.93 0.73 -30.62
C TRP A 324 -0.86 -0.57 -29.79
N VAL A 325 0.14 -1.43 -30.05
CA VAL A 325 0.38 -2.63 -29.23
C VAL A 325 0.65 -2.24 -27.77
N GLY A 326 1.43 -1.19 -27.55
CA GLY A 326 1.69 -0.62 -26.23
C GLY A 326 0.42 -0.12 -25.55
N CYS A 327 -0.40 0.67 -26.26
CA CYS A 327 -1.67 1.18 -25.71
C CYS A 327 -2.63 0.06 -25.30
N VAL A 328 -2.81 -0.94 -26.15
CA VAL A 328 -3.66 -2.11 -25.82
C VAL A 328 -3.07 -2.89 -24.65
N GLY A 329 -1.74 -3.06 -24.60
CA GLY A 329 -1.04 -3.70 -23.48
C GLY A 329 -1.24 -2.95 -22.16
N VAL A 330 -1.16 -1.62 -22.16
CA VAL A 330 -1.42 -0.77 -20.97
C VAL A 330 -2.85 -0.92 -20.48
N VAL A 331 -3.83 -0.82 -21.39
CA VAL A 331 -5.25 -1.00 -21.02
C VAL A 331 -5.48 -2.38 -20.41
N ALA A 332 -4.93 -3.43 -21.03
CA ALA A 332 -5.01 -4.78 -20.49
C ALA A 332 -4.32 -4.92 -19.13
N ALA A 333 -3.13 -4.32 -18.93
CA ALA A 333 -2.42 -4.33 -17.66
C ALA A 333 -3.24 -3.66 -16.54
N ILE A 334 -3.79 -2.47 -16.80
CA ILE A 334 -4.61 -1.74 -15.84
C ILE A 334 -5.87 -2.52 -15.49
N THR A 335 -6.55 -3.07 -16.50
CA THR A 335 -7.79 -3.86 -16.29
C THR A 335 -7.52 -5.11 -15.46
N LEU A 336 -6.44 -5.86 -15.78
CA LEU A 336 -6.04 -7.04 -15.03
C LEU A 336 -5.63 -6.68 -13.59
N THR A 337 -4.88 -5.60 -13.41
CA THR A 337 -4.48 -5.15 -12.07
C THR A 337 -5.68 -4.72 -11.24
N TRP A 338 -6.63 -4.03 -11.85
CA TRP A 338 -7.87 -3.64 -11.18
C TRP A 338 -8.70 -4.86 -10.77
N LEU A 339 -8.84 -5.84 -11.68
CA LEU A 339 -9.57 -7.08 -11.40
C LEU A 339 -8.92 -7.88 -10.26
N ILE A 340 -7.59 -8.01 -10.28
CA ILE A 340 -6.84 -8.64 -9.20
C ILE A 340 -6.97 -7.82 -7.91
N GLY A 341 -6.99 -6.50 -7.99
CA GLY A 341 -7.24 -5.61 -6.86
C GLY A 341 -8.58 -5.87 -6.18
N LEU A 342 -9.64 -6.09 -6.95
CA LEU A 342 -10.96 -6.48 -6.41
C LEU A 342 -10.93 -7.83 -5.69
N LEU A 343 -10.22 -8.80 -6.24
CA LEU A 343 -10.06 -10.11 -5.59
C LEU A 343 -9.16 -10.02 -4.35
N ALA A 344 -8.13 -9.19 -4.40
CA ALA A 344 -7.20 -8.97 -3.31
C ALA A 344 -7.84 -8.22 -2.13
N SER A 345 -8.74 -7.27 -2.40
CA SER A 345 -9.46 -6.52 -1.36
C SER A 345 -10.36 -7.44 -0.53
N ALA A 346 -10.95 -8.48 -1.14
CA ALA A 346 -11.71 -9.51 -0.41
C ALA A 346 -10.84 -10.28 0.62
N ASN A 347 -9.51 -10.29 0.44
CA ASN A 347 -8.53 -10.87 1.36
C ASN A 347 -7.75 -9.81 2.15
N ALA A 348 -8.29 -8.60 2.25
CA ALA A 348 -7.71 -7.46 2.96
C ALA A 348 -6.29 -7.05 2.48
N VAL A 349 -6.00 -7.27 1.19
CA VAL A 349 -4.80 -6.74 0.54
C VAL A 349 -5.21 -5.52 -0.28
N ILE A 350 -4.68 -4.35 0.08
CA ILE A 350 -4.99 -3.09 -0.61
C ILE A 350 -3.92 -2.83 -1.66
N ILE A 351 -4.36 -2.75 -2.92
CA ILE A 351 -3.53 -2.30 -4.04
C ILE A 351 -3.88 -0.84 -4.31
N ALA A 352 -3.00 0.06 -3.90
CA ALA A 352 -3.18 1.48 -4.16
C ALA A 352 -2.67 1.82 -5.57
N LEU A 353 -3.54 2.34 -6.41
CA LEU A 353 -3.23 2.72 -7.80
C LEU A 353 -3.40 4.24 -7.98
N PRO A 354 -2.48 5.07 -7.46
CA PRO A 354 -2.57 6.50 -7.68
C PRO A 354 -2.42 6.83 -9.17
N PRO A 355 -3.12 7.87 -9.69
CA PRO A 355 -3.11 8.21 -11.12
C PRO A 355 -1.69 8.44 -11.69
N ILE A 356 -0.79 9.01 -10.89
CA ILE A 356 0.60 9.25 -11.29
C ILE A 356 1.34 7.94 -11.59
N LEU A 357 1.10 6.87 -10.80
CA LEU A 357 1.68 5.55 -11.04
C LEU A 357 1.20 4.97 -12.38
N LEU A 358 -0.10 5.09 -12.69
CA LEU A 358 -0.67 4.62 -13.95
C LEU A 358 -0.04 5.33 -15.15
N ILE A 359 0.19 6.65 -15.04
CA ILE A 359 0.84 7.45 -16.09
C ILE A 359 2.29 7.02 -16.28
N ILE A 360 3.05 6.86 -15.19
CA ILE A 360 4.48 6.50 -15.26
C ILE A 360 4.64 5.08 -15.83
N VAL A 361 3.91 4.10 -15.30
CA VAL A 361 4.02 2.72 -15.76
C VAL A 361 3.44 2.56 -17.16
N GLY A 362 2.30 3.19 -17.46
CA GLY A 362 1.70 3.19 -18.79
C GLY A 362 2.61 3.80 -19.84
N GLY A 363 3.20 4.96 -19.56
CA GLY A 363 4.20 5.61 -20.41
C GLY A 363 5.45 4.74 -20.61
N GLY A 364 5.93 4.10 -19.55
CA GLY A 364 7.05 3.16 -19.59
C GLY A 364 6.78 1.96 -20.48
N LEU A 365 5.60 1.32 -20.37
CA LEU A 365 5.21 0.19 -21.20
C LEU A 365 5.10 0.57 -22.68
N ILE A 366 4.54 1.73 -23.00
CA ILE A 366 4.50 2.24 -24.37
C ILE A 366 5.91 2.47 -24.90
N ALA A 367 6.79 3.09 -24.10
CA ALA A 367 8.19 3.29 -24.47
C ALA A 367 8.91 1.96 -24.73
N ILE A 368 8.69 0.95 -23.88
CA ILE A 368 9.21 -0.41 -24.07
C ILE A 368 8.73 -1.01 -25.39
N ALA A 369 7.43 -0.90 -25.69
CA ALA A 369 6.87 -1.38 -26.95
C ALA A 369 7.51 -0.70 -28.16
N MET A 370 7.65 0.62 -28.13
CA MET A 370 8.27 1.41 -29.21
C MET A 370 9.76 1.09 -29.39
N LEU A 371 10.51 0.96 -28.29
CA LEU A 371 11.92 0.54 -28.34
C LEU A 371 12.09 -0.86 -28.90
N SER A 372 11.24 -1.80 -28.49
CA SER A 372 11.23 -3.18 -29.00
C SER A 372 10.93 -3.22 -30.49
N GLY A 373 10.01 -2.37 -30.97
CA GLY A 373 9.72 -2.20 -32.40
C GLY A 373 10.91 -1.66 -33.17
N LEU A 374 11.60 -0.65 -32.65
CA LEU A 374 12.82 -0.10 -33.27
C LEU A 374 13.95 -1.13 -33.36
N LEU A 375 14.18 -1.89 -32.28
CA LEU A 375 15.18 -2.95 -32.26
C LEU A 375 14.89 -4.07 -33.27
N SER A 376 13.60 -4.36 -33.50
CA SER A 376 13.14 -5.36 -34.47
C SER A 376 13.48 -4.97 -35.92
N LEU A 377 13.50 -3.67 -36.23
CA LEU A 377 13.88 -3.15 -37.54
C LEU A 377 15.37 -3.32 -37.88
N GLY A 378 16.22 -3.55 -36.87
CA GLY A 378 17.66 -3.75 -37.09
C GLY A 378 17.98 -4.92 -38.05
N ILE A 379 17.06 -5.88 -38.15
CA ILE A 379 17.19 -7.05 -39.04
C ILE A 379 16.93 -6.68 -40.48
N LEU A 380 15.95 -5.81 -40.76
CA LEU A 380 15.66 -5.32 -42.11
C LEU A 380 16.83 -4.52 -42.72
N ARG A 381 17.71 -3.95 -41.88
CA ARG A 381 18.94 -3.26 -42.35
C ARG A 381 20.01 -4.23 -42.85
N LYS A 382 20.07 -5.46 -42.33
CA LYS A 382 21.08 -6.47 -42.66
C LYS A 382 20.69 -7.34 -43.87
N SER A 383 19.39 -7.44 -44.20
CA SER A 383 18.92 -8.22 -45.35
C SER A 383 18.94 -7.37 -46.62
N GLN A 384 19.72 -7.82 -47.62
CA GLN A 384 19.71 -7.18 -48.94
C GLN A 384 18.41 -7.52 -49.67
N PRO A 385 17.77 -6.56 -50.37
CA PRO A 385 16.49 -6.79 -51.07
C PRO A 385 16.58 -7.92 -52.11
N ALA A 386 17.76 -8.12 -52.68
CA ALA A 386 18.01 -9.16 -53.71
C ALA A 386 17.96 -10.61 -53.17
N ASP A 387 18.28 -10.83 -51.88
CA ASP A 387 18.28 -12.16 -51.28
C ASP A 387 16.89 -12.58 -50.79
N LEU A 388 15.93 -11.64 -50.70
CA LEU A 388 14.59 -11.86 -50.19
C LEU A 388 13.55 -12.15 -51.27
N LEU A 389 13.91 -11.88 -52.53
CA LEU A 389 13.04 -12.11 -53.71
C LEU A 389 13.41 -13.40 -54.47
N ARG A 390 14.41 -14.12 -54.01
CA ARG A 390 14.82 -15.43 -54.50
C ARG A 390 14.14 -16.52 -53.62
#